data_9405fe470caa4de5cf3dbb39af6232ec
#
_entry.id   9405fe470caa4de5cf3dbb39af6232ec
#
_cell.length_a   1.000
_cell.length_b   1.000
_cell.length_c   1.000
_cell.angle_alpha   90.00
_cell.angle_beta   90.00
_cell.angle_gamma   90.00
#
_symmetry.space_group_name_H-M   'P 1'
#
loop_
_entity.id
_entity.type
_entity.pdbx_description
1 polymer ?
#
loop_
_entity_poly.entity_id
_entity_poly.type
_entity_poly.pdbx_seq_one_letter_code
_entity_poly.pdbx_strand_id
1 'polypeptide(L)'
;TSWVPTVLPQAGFTFDEAAQVTGLMQGAGLVLGMLMSVLIDRWRPGPTMVGAFLFMAGCFLAIGLTAPDPLRWTLLLLAGAGAISGAGMALPALTAYLFPSHLLSSAIGMGMLVARVGAISGPLIGTAMLDAGVAPRTFLASAALPAGIAALICLAIPAALAVRRRQEA
;
A
#
# COMPACT_ATOMS: atom_id res chain seq x y z
N THR A 1 -6.80 -5.52 -0.80
CA THR A 1 -7.59 -5.99 0.38
C THR A 1 -8.79 -6.86 0.00
N SER A 2 -9.42 -6.63 -1.16
CA SER A 2 -10.62 -7.34 -1.61
C SER A 2 -10.48 -8.87 -1.74
N TRP A 3 -9.26 -9.36 -1.95
CA TRP A 3 -8.97 -10.80 -2.12
C TRP A 3 -8.64 -11.55 -0.83
N VAL A 4 -8.43 -10.83 0.27
CA VAL A 4 -8.05 -11.46 1.55
C VAL A 4 -9.09 -12.48 2.02
N PRO A 5 -10.41 -12.18 2.00
CA PRO A 5 -11.43 -13.15 2.40
C PRO A 5 -11.51 -14.39 1.50
N THR A 6 -11.02 -14.30 0.25
CA THR A 6 -11.05 -15.42 -0.72
C THR A 6 -9.79 -16.27 -0.64
N VAL A 7 -8.64 -15.64 -0.38
CA VAL A 7 -7.31 -16.32 -0.41
C VAL A 7 -6.97 -16.97 0.92
N LEU A 8 -7.35 -16.36 2.05
CA LEU A 8 -7.06 -16.90 3.38
C LEU A 8 -7.69 -18.29 3.65
N PRO A 9 -8.95 -18.56 3.26
CA PRO A 9 -9.50 -19.91 3.40
C PRO A 9 -8.72 -20.98 2.62
N GLN A 10 -8.17 -20.64 1.45
CA GLN A 10 -7.31 -21.55 0.68
C GLN A 10 -5.95 -21.81 1.37
N ALA A 11 -5.55 -20.94 2.29
CA ALA A 11 -4.35 -21.08 3.10
C ALA A 11 -4.60 -21.77 4.45
N GLY A 12 -5.84 -22.27 4.69
CA GLY A 12 -6.20 -23.02 5.91
C GLY A 12 -6.87 -22.21 7.01
N PHE A 13 -7.24 -20.94 6.76
CA PHE A 13 -8.04 -20.13 7.68
C PHE A 13 -9.53 -20.48 7.54
N THR A 14 -10.27 -20.34 8.63
CA THR A 14 -11.74 -20.40 8.58
C THR A 14 -12.28 -19.13 7.92
N PHE A 15 -13.51 -19.19 7.40
CA PHE A 15 -14.14 -18.02 6.78
C PHE A 15 -14.32 -16.85 7.78
N ASP A 16 -14.67 -17.19 9.03
CA ASP A 16 -14.82 -16.20 10.11
C ASP A 16 -13.49 -15.52 10.47
N GLU A 17 -12.41 -16.26 10.54
CA GLU A 17 -11.07 -15.70 10.75
C GLU A 17 -10.66 -14.78 9.61
N ALA A 18 -10.90 -15.17 8.36
CA ALA A 18 -10.60 -14.34 7.20
C ALA A 18 -11.41 -13.03 7.20
N ALA A 19 -12.68 -13.07 7.63
CA ALA A 19 -13.51 -11.88 7.78
C ALA A 19 -13.00 -10.97 8.91
N GLN A 20 -12.65 -11.54 10.07
CA GLN A 20 -12.07 -10.78 11.19
C GLN A 20 -10.73 -10.13 10.80
N VAL A 21 -9.84 -10.86 10.17
CA VAL A 21 -8.54 -10.32 9.68
C VAL A 21 -8.79 -9.15 8.74
N THR A 22 -9.75 -9.26 7.83
CA THR A 22 -10.09 -8.17 6.89
C THR A 22 -10.60 -6.93 7.64
N GLY A 23 -11.47 -7.10 8.64
CA GLY A 23 -11.94 -6.01 9.48
C GLY A 23 -10.81 -5.33 10.27
N LEU A 24 -9.95 -6.14 10.89
CA LEU A 24 -8.78 -5.65 11.63
C LEU A 24 -7.79 -4.90 10.71
N MET A 25 -7.59 -5.37 9.47
CA MET A 25 -6.76 -4.67 8.48
C MET A 25 -7.29 -3.27 8.18
N GLN A 26 -8.60 -3.09 8.08
CA GLN A 26 -9.20 -1.77 7.86
C GLN A 26 -9.01 -0.85 9.08
N GLY A 27 -9.19 -1.38 10.29
CA GLY A 27 -8.92 -0.65 11.54
C GLY A 27 -7.45 -0.26 11.69
N ALA A 28 -6.53 -1.20 11.45
CA ALA A 28 -5.10 -0.93 11.44
C ALA A 28 -4.73 0.13 10.39
N GLY A 29 -5.40 0.10 9.23
CA GLY A 29 -5.22 1.10 8.17
C GLY A 29 -5.55 2.52 8.61
N LEU A 30 -6.61 2.72 9.39
CA LEU A 30 -6.96 4.01 9.95
C LEU A 30 -5.87 4.53 10.91
N VAL A 31 -5.46 3.69 11.86
CA VAL A 31 -4.43 4.06 12.84
C VAL A 31 -3.10 4.37 12.15
N LEU A 32 -2.65 3.49 11.27
CA LEU A 32 -1.41 3.69 10.52
C LEU A 32 -1.49 4.88 9.57
N GLY A 33 -2.69 5.16 9.00
CA GLY A 33 -2.92 6.36 8.19
C GLY A 33 -2.73 7.65 8.96
N MET A 34 -3.27 7.72 10.18
CA MET A 34 -3.07 8.87 11.07
C MET A 34 -1.59 9.02 11.44
N LEU A 35 -0.92 7.93 11.81
CA LEU A 35 0.51 7.94 12.12
C LEU A 35 1.35 8.43 10.93
N MET A 36 1.05 7.94 9.73
CA MET A 36 1.75 8.34 8.50
C MET A 36 1.57 9.81 8.19
N SER A 37 0.36 10.37 8.37
CA SER A 37 0.11 11.80 8.20
C SER A 37 0.99 12.63 9.15
N VAL A 38 1.02 12.25 10.44
CA VAL A 38 1.87 12.93 11.43
C VAL A 38 3.36 12.80 11.11
N LEU A 39 3.79 11.61 10.61
CA LEU A 39 5.19 11.40 10.22
C LEU A 39 5.59 12.28 9.01
N ILE A 40 4.71 12.44 8.03
CA ILE A 40 4.97 13.30 6.86
C ILE A 40 5.09 14.76 7.27
N ASP A 41 4.25 15.21 8.21
CA ASP A 41 4.30 16.59 8.69
C ASP A 41 5.55 16.87 9.54
N ARG A 42 6.00 15.90 10.34
CA ARG A 42 7.18 16.07 11.21
C ARG A 42 8.50 15.74 10.54
N TRP A 43 8.50 14.84 9.59
CA TRP A 43 9.69 14.33 8.92
C TRP A 43 9.66 14.70 7.43
N ARG A 44 10.71 14.32 6.71
CA ARG A 44 10.80 14.55 5.26
C ARG A 44 9.83 13.60 4.53
N PRO A 45 8.90 14.11 3.68
CA PRO A 45 7.87 13.29 3.04
C PRO A 45 8.44 12.17 2.16
N GLY A 46 9.53 12.42 1.43
CA GLY A 46 10.16 11.42 0.55
C GLY A 46 10.64 10.17 1.27
N PRO A 47 11.58 10.26 2.23
CA PRO A 47 12.06 9.11 3.00
C PRO A 47 10.95 8.36 3.75
N THR A 48 9.96 9.08 4.27
CA THR A 48 8.82 8.49 4.98
C THR A 48 7.99 7.60 4.05
N MET A 49 7.69 8.07 2.84
CA MET A 49 6.98 7.28 1.83
C MET A 49 7.78 6.07 1.36
N VAL A 50 9.07 6.25 1.08
CA VAL A 50 9.96 5.13 0.70
C VAL A 50 9.98 4.08 1.80
N GLY A 51 10.16 4.49 3.05
CA GLY A 51 10.17 3.58 4.21
C GLY A 51 8.86 2.80 4.34
N ALA A 52 7.71 3.46 4.18
CA ALA A 52 6.40 2.82 4.23
C ALA A 52 6.22 1.76 3.14
N PHE A 53 6.56 2.08 1.90
CA PHE A 53 6.43 1.13 0.79
C PHE A 53 7.42 -0.02 0.89
N LEU A 54 8.66 0.22 1.35
CA LEU A 54 9.63 -0.86 1.61
C LEU A 54 9.18 -1.76 2.76
N PHE A 55 8.65 -1.19 3.83
CA PHE A 55 8.08 -1.95 4.94
C PHE A 55 6.92 -2.84 4.47
N MET A 56 6.00 -2.27 3.67
CA MET A 56 4.90 -3.00 3.05
C MET A 56 5.42 -4.16 2.18
N ALA A 57 6.38 -3.89 1.28
CA ALA A 57 6.97 -4.90 0.42
C ALA A 57 7.63 -6.02 1.25
N GLY A 58 8.33 -5.65 2.33
CA GLY A 58 8.93 -6.59 3.28
C GLY A 58 7.91 -7.51 3.95
N CYS A 59 6.77 -6.97 4.41
CA CYS A 59 5.68 -7.75 5.00
C CYS A 59 5.13 -8.79 4.02
N PHE A 60 4.85 -8.40 2.77
CA PHE A 60 4.33 -9.31 1.76
C PHE A 60 5.35 -10.35 1.29
N LEU A 61 6.62 -9.97 1.18
CA LEU A 61 7.70 -10.94 0.92
C LEU A 61 7.86 -11.93 2.07
N ALA A 62 7.77 -11.47 3.32
CA ALA A 62 7.83 -12.35 4.49
C ALA A 62 6.71 -13.39 4.48
N ILE A 63 5.48 -13.04 4.06
CA ILE A 63 4.38 -13.99 3.87
C ILE A 63 4.77 -15.06 2.84
N GLY A 64 5.39 -14.67 1.74
CA GLY A 64 5.84 -15.60 0.69
C GLY A 64 6.95 -16.56 1.14
N LEU A 65 7.77 -16.16 2.11
CA LEU A 65 8.91 -16.94 2.60
C LEU A 65 8.57 -17.79 3.83
N THR A 66 7.47 -17.50 4.52
CA THR A 66 7.07 -18.20 5.75
C THR A 66 6.01 -19.27 5.47
N ALA A 67 6.03 -20.34 6.29
CA ALA A 67 4.93 -21.30 6.28
C ALA A 67 3.61 -20.64 6.74
N PRO A 68 2.45 -21.13 6.25
CA PRO A 68 1.15 -20.62 6.68
C PRO A 68 0.98 -20.81 8.19
N ASP A 69 1.02 -19.73 8.92
CA ASP A 69 0.78 -19.65 10.36
C ASP A 69 -0.26 -18.54 10.58
N PRO A 70 -1.44 -18.87 11.12
CA PRO A 70 -2.53 -17.91 11.27
C PRO A 70 -2.12 -16.62 11.97
N LEU A 71 -1.37 -16.74 13.08
CA LEU A 71 -0.95 -15.57 13.84
C LEU A 71 0.04 -14.69 13.09
N ARG A 72 1.08 -15.30 12.49
CA ARG A 72 2.12 -14.57 11.75
C ARG A 72 1.55 -13.89 10.50
N TRP A 73 0.74 -14.62 9.74
CA TRP A 73 0.12 -14.07 8.54
C TRP A 73 -0.84 -12.94 8.88
N THR A 74 -1.65 -13.07 9.95
CA THR A 74 -2.51 -11.98 10.42
C THR A 74 -1.70 -10.75 10.76
N LEU A 75 -0.64 -10.86 11.54
CA LEU A 75 0.21 -9.73 11.91
C LEU A 75 0.88 -9.07 10.71
N LEU A 76 1.43 -9.86 9.79
CA LEU A 76 2.05 -9.35 8.56
C LEU A 76 1.03 -8.68 7.63
N LEU A 77 -0.18 -9.22 7.53
CA LEU A 77 -1.27 -8.63 6.76
C LEU A 77 -1.76 -7.32 7.38
N LEU A 78 -1.94 -7.27 8.72
CA LEU A 78 -2.29 -6.03 9.42
C LEU A 78 -1.25 -4.93 9.18
N ALA A 79 0.02 -5.27 9.33
CA ALA A 79 1.11 -4.33 9.14
C ALA A 79 1.23 -3.87 7.66
N GLY A 80 1.25 -4.82 6.73
CA GLY A 80 1.42 -4.54 5.30
C GLY A 80 0.22 -3.82 4.69
N ALA A 81 -1.01 -4.30 4.93
CA ALA A 81 -2.20 -3.67 4.39
C ALA A 81 -2.56 -2.37 5.12
N GLY A 82 -2.25 -2.28 6.40
CA GLY A 82 -2.34 -1.03 7.14
C GLY A 82 -1.41 0.04 6.55
N ALA A 83 -0.19 -0.33 6.17
CA ALA A 83 0.74 0.56 5.49
C ALA A 83 0.22 1.04 4.12
N ILE A 84 -0.49 0.17 3.34
CA ILE A 84 -1.16 0.57 2.10
C ILE A 84 -2.20 1.66 2.35
N SER A 85 -3.09 1.42 3.31
CA SER A 85 -4.16 2.36 3.65
C SER A 85 -3.57 3.67 4.18
N GLY A 86 -2.54 3.59 5.01
CA GLY A 86 -1.80 4.73 5.53
C GLY A 86 -1.15 5.56 4.44
N ALA A 87 -0.43 4.94 3.52
CA ALA A 87 0.15 5.61 2.37
C ALA A 87 -0.91 6.27 1.49
N GLY A 88 -2.06 5.59 1.27
CA GLY A 88 -3.18 6.14 0.50
C GLY A 88 -3.78 7.41 1.12
N MET A 89 -3.92 7.46 2.44
CA MET A 89 -4.40 8.65 3.15
C MET A 89 -3.39 9.80 3.12
N ALA A 90 -2.10 9.49 3.07
CA ALA A 90 -1.02 10.46 3.04
C ALA A 90 -0.76 11.07 1.65
N LEU A 91 -1.21 10.43 0.57
CA LEU A 91 -1.01 10.90 -0.81
C LEU A 91 -1.54 12.31 -1.07
N PRO A 92 -2.76 12.71 -0.64
CA PRO A 92 -3.23 14.10 -0.81
C PRO A 92 -2.33 15.13 -0.13
N ALA A 93 -1.86 14.83 1.09
CA ALA A 93 -0.92 15.70 1.80
C ALA A 93 0.40 15.82 1.03
N LEU A 94 0.96 14.70 0.56
CA LEU A 94 2.16 14.69 -0.27
C LEU A 94 1.97 15.52 -1.56
N THR A 95 0.80 15.41 -2.19
CA THR A 95 0.49 16.17 -3.41
C THR A 95 0.51 17.68 -3.13
N ALA A 96 0.01 18.12 -1.96
CA ALA A 96 0.06 19.52 -1.55
C ALA A 96 1.50 20.03 -1.36
N TYR A 97 2.44 19.17 -0.95
CA TYR A 97 3.87 19.54 -0.89
C TYR A 97 4.53 19.64 -2.27
N LEU A 98 4.06 18.88 -3.26
CA LEU A 98 4.68 18.80 -4.58
C LEU A 98 4.15 19.83 -5.57
N PHE A 99 2.87 20.19 -5.48
CA PHE A 99 2.19 21.02 -6.47
C PHE A 99 1.75 22.37 -5.88
N PRO A 100 1.83 23.47 -6.66
CA PRO A 100 1.27 24.75 -6.26
C PRO A 100 -0.26 24.71 -6.20
N SER A 101 -0.86 25.60 -5.44
CA SER A 101 -2.31 25.60 -5.14
C SER A 101 -3.22 25.58 -6.38
N HIS A 102 -2.81 26.28 -7.45
CA HIS A 102 -3.61 26.34 -8.69
C HIS A 102 -3.60 25.02 -9.52
N LEU A 103 -2.63 24.11 -9.29
CA LEU A 103 -2.55 22.81 -9.94
C LEU A 103 -2.96 21.67 -9.01
N LEU A 104 -3.16 21.93 -7.72
CA LEU A 104 -3.37 20.90 -6.70
C LEU A 104 -4.60 20.04 -7.00
N SER A 105 -5.71 20.64 -7.36
CA SER A 105 -6.95 19.92 -7.70
C SER A 105 -6.77 18.97 -8.89
N SER A 106 -6.11 19.44 -9.95
CA SER A 106 -5.81 18.64 -11.13
C SER A 106 -4.84 17.49 -10.81
N ALA A 107 -3.83 17.75 -10.00
CA ALA A 107 -2.86 16.74 -9.58
C ALA A 107 -3.51 15.63 -8.74
N ILE A 108 -4.39 16.01 -7.78
CA ILE A 108 -5.16 15.04 -6.98
C ILE A 108 -6.10 14.25 -7.90
N GLY A 109 -6.82 14.90 -8.81
CA GLY A 109 -7.73 14.24 -9.74
C GLY A 109 -7.01 13.23 -10.63
N MET A 110 -5.84 13.58 -11.17
CA MET A 110 -5.01 12.67 -11.97
C MET A 110 -4.51 11.47 -11.14
N GLY A 111 -4.07 11.71 -9.91
CA GLY A 111 -3.68 10.65 -8.99
C GLY A 111 -4.84 9.69 -8.69
N MET A 112 -6.04 10.22 -8.47
CA MET A 112 -7.25 9.41 -8.27
C MET A 112 -7.61 8.59 -9.51
N LEU A 113 -7.47 9.15 -10.71
CA LEU A 113 -7.69 8.42 -11.97
C LEU A 113 -6.78 7.20 -12.07
N VAL A 114 -5.47 7.40 -11.86
CA VAL A 114 -4.49 6.30 -11.88
C VAL A 114 -4.82 5.25 -10.81
N ALA A 115 -5.19 5.69 -9.59
CA ALA A 115 -5.60 4.79 -8.52
C ALA A 115 -6.85 3.95 -8.90
N ARG A 116 -7.82 4.53 -9.62
CA ARG A 116 -9.00 3.80 -10.11
C ARG A 116 -8.64 2.75 -11.16
N VAL A 117 -7.74 3.07 -12.08
CA VAL A 117 -7.22 2.07 -13.04
C VAL A 117 -6.56 0.91 -12.30
N GLY A 118 -5.74 1.18 -11.29
CA GLY A 118 -5.16 0.15 -10.43
C GLY A 118 -6.21 -0.67 -9.64
N ALA A 119 -7.27 -0.02 -9.16
CA ALA A 119 -8.36 -0.69 -8.45
C ALA A 119 -9.18 -1.63 -9.35
N ILE A 120 -9.30 -1.33 -10.63
CA ILE A 120 -9.98 -2.18 -11.63
C ILE A 120 -9.07 -3.31 -12.08
N SER A 121 -7.80 -3.02 -12.39
CA SER A 121 -6.84 -4.03 -12.87
C SER A 121 -6.46 -5.05 -11.79
N GLY A 122 -6.43 -4.64 -10.52
CA GLY A 122 -6.10 -5.52 -9.39
C GLY A 122 -6.97 -6.78 -9.33
N PRO A 123 -8.30 -6.68 -9.30
CA PRO A 123 -9.20 -7.83 -9.36
C PRO A 123 -9.00 -8.70 -10.61
N LEU A 124 -8.81 -8.13 -11.79
CA LEU A 124 -8.59 -8.89 -13.03
C LEU A 124 -7.30 -9.73 -12.97
N ILE A 125 -6.20 -9.14 -12.51
CA ILE A 125 -4.95 -9.85 -12.31
C ILE A 125 -5.12 -10.94 -11.24
N GLY A 126 -5.82 -10.61 -10.16
CA GLY A 126 -6.06 -11.53 -9.05
C GLY A 126 -6.86 -12.76 -9.47
N THR A 127 -7.96 -12.62 -10.25
CA THR A 127 -8.70 -13.77 -10.80
C THR A 127 -7.81 -14.60 -11.70
N ALA A 128 -7.09 -14.00 -12.63
CA ALA A 128 -6.20 -14.73 -13.52
C ALA A 128 -5.14 -15.55 -12.78
N MET A 129 -4.60 -15.04 -11.67
CA MET A 129 -3.64 -15.77 -10.83
C MET A 129 -4.29 -16.94 -10.09
N LEU A 130 -5.49 -16.76 -9.56
CA LEU A 130 -6.23 -17.82 -8.86
C LEU A 130 -6.66 -18.92 -9.84
N ASP A 131 -7.15 -18.55 -11.01
CA ASP A 131 -7.54 -19.49 -12.08
C ASP A 131 -6.33 -20.29 -12.62
N ALA A 132 -5.14 -19.67 -12.59
CA ALA A 132 -3.88 -20.36 -12.91
C ALA A 132 -3.37 -21.28 -11.78
N GLY A 133 -4.09 -21.40 -10.66
CA GLY A 133 -3.72 -22.27 -9.53
C GLY A 133 -2.51 -21.76 -8.73
N VAL A 134 -2.26 -20.45 -8.72
CA VAL A 134 -1.15 -19.87 -7.96
C VAL A 134 -1.39 -20.06 -6.47
N ALA A 135 -0.38 -20.59 -5.76
CA ALA A 135 -0.48 -20.82 -4.32
C ALA A 135 -0.76 -19.51 -3.54
N PRO A 136 -1.58 -19.55 -2.47
CA PRO A 136 -1.96 -18.37 -1.68
C PRO A 136 -0.77 -17.51 -1.22
N ARG A 137 0.31 -18.15 -0.79
CA ARG A 137 1.54 -17.47 -0.38
C ARG A 137 2.18 -16.66 -1.51
N THR A 138 2.23 -17.22 -2.71
CA THR A 138 2.80 -16.56 -3.90
C THR A 138 1.92 -15.43 -4.36
N PHE A 139 0.60 -15.63 -4.30
CA PHE A 139 -0.39 -14.60 -4.59
C PHE A 139 -0.20 -13.37 -3.68
N LEU A 140 -0.13 -13.58 -2.36
CA LEU A 140 0.08 -12.48 -1.40
C LEU A 140 1.47 -11.84 -1.56
N ALA A 141 2.51 -12.64 -1.80
CA ALA A 141 3.86 -12.14 -2.03
C ALA A 141 3.96 -11.28 -3.30
N SER A 142 3.14 -11.53 -4.32
CA SER A 142 3.14 -10.73 -5.55
C SER A 142 2.78 -9.26 -5.31
N ALA A 143 2.07 -8.94 -4.22
CA ALA A 143 1.79 -7.57 -3.80
C ALA A 143 3.05 -6.77 -3.42
N ALA A 144 4.17 -7.45 -3.17
CA ALA A 144 5.46 -6.79 -2.95
C ALA A 144 5.99 -6.08 -4.21
N LEU A 145 5.65 -6.56 -5.42
CA LEU A 145 6.10 -5.95 -6.69
C LEU A 145 5.59 -4.52 -6.85
N PRO A 146 4.27 -4.25 -6.83
CA PRO A 146 3.77 -2.87 -6.94
C PRO A 146 4.25 -1.99 -5.78
N ALA A 147 4.44 -2.55 -4.58
CA ALA A 147 5.00 -1.83 -3.44
C ALA A 147 6.45 -1.41 -3.70
N GLY A 148 7.27 -2.31 -4.22
CA GLY A 148 8.65 -2.01 -4.60
C GLY A 148 8.74 -0.94 -5.69
N ILE A 149 7.90 -1.02 -6.71
CA ILE A 149 7.81 0.00 -7.77
C ILE A 149 7.41 1.36 -7.16
N ALA A 150 6.41 1.40 -6.28
CA ALA A 150 6.01 2.62 -5.60
C ALA A 150 7.15 3.20 -4.74
N ALA A 151 7.92 2.37 -4.04
CA ALA A 151 9.09 2.80 -3.29
C ALA A 151 10.14 3.45 -4.20
N LEU A 152 10.42 2.85 -5.36
CA LEU A 152 11.36 3.41 -6.34
C LEU A 152 10.88 4.76 -6.89
N ILE A 153 9.60 4.90 -7.20
CA ILE A 153 9.02 6.17 -7.65
C ILE A 153 9.16 7.22 -6.55
N CYS A 154 8.93 6.87 -5.29
CA CYS A 154 9.06 7.78 -4.15
C CYS A 154 10.49 8.27 -3.92
N LEU A 155 11.51 7.57 -4.42
CA LEU A 155 12.90 8.07 -4.40
C LEU A 155 13.09 9.34 -5.24
N ALA A 156 12.24 9.60 -6.22
CA ALA A 156 12.26 10.82 -7.02
C ALA A 156 11.67 12.06 -6.29
N ILE A 157 10.94 11.88 -5.18
CA ILE A 157 10.28 12.98 -4.43
C ILE A 157 11.27 14.07 -3.98
N PRO A 158 12.43 13.76 -3.38
CA PRO A 158 13.38 14.79 -2.97
C PRO A 158 13.88 15.65 -4.12
N ALA A 159 14.09 15.03 -5.30
CA ALA A 159 14.51 15.75 -6.50
C ALA A 159 13.39 16.68 -7.01
N ALA A 160 12.16 16.22 -7.03
CA ALA A 160 11.00 17.02 -7.42
C ALA A 160 10.81 18.23 -6.49
N LEU A 161 10.96 18.06 -5.18
CA LEU A 161 10.90 19.16 -4.21
C LEU A 161 12.05 20.17 -4.38
N ALA A 162 13.24 19.70 -4.75
CA ALA A 162 14.38 20.59 -5.03
C ALA A 162 14.15 21.46 -6.28
N VAL A 163 13.56 20.89 -7.33
CA VAL A 163 13.18 21.63 -8.55
C VAL A 163 12.15 22.72 -8.23
N ARG A 164 11.10 22.38 -7.47
CA ARG A 164 10.07 23.33 -7.06
C ARG A 164 10.64 24.53 -6.30
N ARG A 165 11.52 24.29 -5.32
CA ARG A 165 12.17 25.38 -4.55
C ARG A 165 12.99 26.33 -5.41
N ARG A 166 13.57 25.86 -6.51
CA ARG A 166 14.32 26.71 -7.47
C ARG A 166 13.41 27.57 -8.34
N GLN A 167 12.15 27.16 -8.51
CA GLN A 167 11.17 27.93 -9.29
C GLN A 167 10.47 29.00 -8.45
N GLU A 168 10.48 28.85 -7.13
CA GLU A 168 9.89 29.81 -6.20
C GLU A 168 10.91 30.88 -5.69
N ALA A 169 12.20 30.70 -6.00
CA ALA A 169 13.29 31.64 -5.67
C ALA A 169 13.62 32.55 -6.83
#